data_ea79646dce0906b34ecdeb81e2a08d37
#
_entry.id   ea79646dce0906b34ecdeb81e2a08d37
#
_cell.length_a   1.000
_cell.length_b   1.000
_cell.length_c   1.000
_cell.angle_alpha   90.00
_cell.angle_beta   90.00
_cell.angle_gamma   90.00
#
_symmetry.space_group_name_H-M   'P 1'
#
loop_
_entity.id
_entity.type
_entity.pdbx_description
1 polymer ?
#
loop_
_entity_poly.entity_id
_entity_poly.type
_entity_poly.pdbx_seq_one_letter_code
_entity_poly.pdbx_strand_id
1 'polypeptide(L)'
;MPAGLHITDLEAAINHWRARAPAGAGAALAPEVAALAEVYGLMVHGQLKECAHADLPAPALAAWLAWYATTPDTPCIAICSTSQGDDLCKGCGRTFDEVQHWPAMSPVEKRVVWRRITLEHSAWRFNRYAERAAEGASTPPPPAP
;
A
#
# COMPACT_ATOMS: atom_id res chain seq x y z
N MET A 1 -21.25 1.21 2.97
CA MET A 1 -20.68 0.57 1.78
C MET A 1 -19.66 -0.47 2.23
N PRO A 2 -19.81 -1.73 1.87
CA PRO A 2 -18.74 -2.67 2.09
C PRO A 2 -17.52 -2.18 1.32
N ALA A 3 -16.37 -2.17 1.98
CA ALA A 3 -15.13 -1.80 1.33
C ALA A 3 -14.83 -2.81 0.22
N GLY A 4 -14.94 -2.37 -1.01
CA GLY A 4 -14.51 -3.15 -2.15
C GLY A 4 -12.99 -3.33 -2.13
N LEU A 5 -12.57 -4.49 -2.61
CA LEU A 5 -11.16 -4.75 -2.90
C LEU A 5 -10.82 -4.02 -4.20
N HIS A 6 -9.85 -3.11 -4.14
CA HIS A 6 -9.43 -2.38 -5.33
C HIS A 6 -8.33 -3.16 -6.06
N ILE A 7 -8.31 -3.09 -7.39
CA ILE A 7 -7.36 -3.81 -8.23
C ILE A 7 -5.89 -3.50 -7.87
N THR A 8 -5.58 -2.28 -7.48
CA THR A 8 -4.23 -1.87 -7.06
C THR A 8 -3.80 -2.56 -5.77
N ASP A 9 -4.73 -2.72 -4.81
CA ASP A 9 -4.45 -3.44 -3.57
C ASP A 9 -4.25 -4.94 -3.86
N LEU A 10 -4.98 -5.47 -4.83
CA LEU A 10 -4.81 -6.84 -5.29
C LEU A 10 -3.42 -7.07 -5.92
N GLU A 11 -2.95 -6.12 -6.73
CA GLU A 11 -1.58 -6.14 -7.27
C GLU A 11 -0.54 -6.14 -6.16
N ALA A 12 -0.73 -5.33 -5.13
CA ALA A 12 0.17 -5.27 -3.98
C ALA A 12 0.20 -6.61 -3.22
N ALA A 13 -0.95 -7.23 -3.03
CA ALA A 13 -1.04 -8.56 -2.41
C ALA A 13 -0.35 -9.65 -3.25
N ILE A 14 -0.55 -9.66 -4.56
CA ILE A 14 0.13 -10.57 -5.49
C ILE A 14 1.65 -10.39 -5.39
N ASN A 15 2.13 -9.17 -5.43
CA ASN A 15 3.56 -8.88 -5.34
C ASN A 15 4.16 -9.30 -3.99
N HIS A 16 3.42 -9.12 -2.91
CA HIS A 16 3.81 -9.59 -1.58
C HIS A 16 4.03 -11.11 -1.54
N TRP A 17 3.09 -11.88 -2.08
CA TRP A 17 3.21 -13.34 -2.12
C TRP A 17 4.28 -13.81 -3.10
N ARG A 18 4.45 -13.14 -4.23
CA ARG A 18 5.54 -13.43 -5.17
C ARG A 18 6.92 -13.25 -4.54
N ALA A 19 7.11 -12.18 -3.77
CA ALA A 19 8.36 -11.91 -3.08
C ALA A 19 8.69 -12.96 -2.00
N ARG A 20 7.69 -13.67 -1.49
CA ARG A 20 7.85 -14.73 -0.48
C ARG A 20 7.95 -16.13 -1.08
N ALA A 21 7.76 -16.29 -2.37
CA ALA A 21 7.95 -17.58 -3.03
C ALA A 21 9.42 -18.01 -2.92
N PRO A 22 9.69 -19.28 -2.58
CA PRO A 22 11.06 -19.75 -2.47
C PRO A 22 11.77 -19.68 -3.83
N ALA A 23 13.04 -19.24 -3.82
CA ALA A 23 13.90 -19.26 -4.99
C ALA A 23 14.03 -20.70 -5.49
N GLY A 24 13.73 -20.93 -6.78
CA GLY A 24 13.83 -22.26 -7.39
C GLY A 24 12.54 -23.08 -7.37
N ALA A 25 11.40 -22.52 -7.02
CA ALA A 25 10.10 -23.21 -7.06
C ALA A 25 9.62 -23.61 -8.47
N GLY A 26 10.44 -23.42 -9.51
CA GLY A 26 10.10 -23.76 -10.89
C GLY A 26 9.06 -22.81 -11.51
N ALA A 27 8.37 -23.27 -12.56
CA ALA A 27 7.36 -22.49 -13.28
C ALA A 27 6.01 -22.45 -12.56
N ALA A 28 5.82 -23.19 -11.47
CA ALA A 28 4.57 -23.23 -10.71
C ALA A 28 4.43 -21.97 -9.84
N LEU A 29 3.26 -21.33 -9.94
CA LEU A 29 2.91 -20.22 -9.05
C LEU A 29 2.62 -20.75 -7.64
N ALA A 30 3.01 -19.98 -6.61
CA ALA A 30 2.56 -20.25 -5.25
C ALA A 30 1.01 -20.21 -5.20
N PRO A 31 0.38 -21.04 -4.35
CA PRO A 31 -1.10 -21.13 -4.29
C PRO A 31 -1.77 -19.77 -4.06
N GLU A 32 -1.22 -18.93 -3.21
CA GLU A 32 -1.72 -17.59 -2.92
C GLU A 32 -1.65 -16.68 -4.14
N VAL A 33 -0.54 -16.74 -4.88
CA VAL A 33 -0.36 -15.97 -6.12
C VAL A 33 -1.34 -16.43 -7.19
N ALA A 34 -1.48 -17.74 -7.37
CA ALA A 34 -2.41 -18.30 -8.37
C ALA A 34 -3.87 -17.89 -8.08
N ALA A 35 -4.30 -17.98 -6.82
CA ALA A 35 -5.65 -17.63 -6.40
C ALA A 35 -5.96 -16.13 -6.61
N LEU A 36 -5.04 -15.26 -6.24
CA LEU A 36 -5.20 -13.80 -6.41
C LEU A 36 -5.07 -13.38 -7.87
N ALA A 37 -4.18 -14.02 -8.64
CA ALA A 37 -3.99 -13.71 -10.06
C ALA A 37 -5.23 -14.07 -10.89
N GLU A 38 -5.96 -15.10 -10.55
CA GLU A 38 -7.22 -15.45 -11.20
C GLU A 38 -8.26 -14.33 -11.01
N VAL A 39 -8.42 -13.82 -9.80
CA VAL A 39 -9.29 -12.67 -9.53
C VAL A 39 -8.84 -11.43 -10.29
N TYR A 40 -7.54 -11.16 -10.28
CA TYR A 40 -6.95 -10.04 -11.02
C TYR A 40 -7.26 -10.12 -12.52
N GLY A 41 -7.07 -11.30 -13.12
CA GLY A 41 -7.38 -11.53 -14.53
C GLY A 41 -8.85 -11.29 -14.87
N LEU A 42 -9.78 -11.73 -14.03
CA LEU A 42 -11.21 -11.49 -14.20
C LEU A 42 -11.55 -9.99 -14.07
N MET A 43 -10.93 -9.29 -13.13
CA MET A 43 -11.12 -7.83 -12.97
C MET A 43 -10.59 -7.06 -14.18
N VAL A 44 -9.41 -7.40 -14.67
CA VAL A 44 -8.83 -6.77 -15.88
C VAL A 44 -9.72 -7.03 -17.10
N HIS A 45 -10.12 -8.27 -17.30
CA HIS A 45 -10.99 -8.65 -18.42
C HIS A 45 -12.34 -7.91 -18.37
N GLY A 46 -12.94 -7.82 -17.18
CA GLY A 46 -14.19 -7.11 -16.94
C GLY A 46 -14.05 -5.58 -16.85
N GLN A 47 -12.84 -5.04 -16.96
CA GLN A 47 -12.53 -3.62 -16.75
C GLN A 47 -13.02 -3.10 -15.38
N LEU A 48 -13.03 -3.97 -14.38
CA LEU A 48 -13.42 -3.65 -13.01
C LEU A 48 -12.24 -3.09 -12.23
N LYS A 49 -12.47 -2.01 -11.51
CA LYS A 49 -11.48 -1.44 -10.58
C LYS A 49 -11.67 -1.93 -9.15
N GLU A 50 -12.86 -2.37 -8.82
CA GLU A 50 -13.23 -2.86 -7.48
C GLU A 50 -14.10 -4.11 -7.58
N CYS A 51 -13.99 -4.98 -6.57
CA CYS A 51 -14.89 -6.10 -6.36
C CYS A 51 -15.21 -6.26 -4.87
N ALA A 52 -16.34 -6.86 -4.55
CA ALA A 52 -16.68 -7.10 -3.15
C ALA A 52 -15.91 -8.31 -2.60
N HIS A 53 -15.61 -8.30 -1.31
CA HIS A 53 -15.00 -9.46 -0.64
C HIS A 53 -15.82 -10.74 -0.78
N ALA A 54 -17.15 -10.59 -0.83
CA ALA A 54 -18.07 -11.71 -1.00
C ALA A 54 -17.96 -12.40 -2.37
N ASP A 55 -17.43 -11.70 -3.37
CA ASP A 55 -17.25 -12.22 -4.72
C ASP A 55 -15.94 -13.01 -4.90
N LEU A 56 -15.08 -13.01 -3.87
CA LEU A 56 -13.80 -13.71 -3.91
C LEU A 56 -13.98 -15.21 -3.64
N PRO A 57 -13.37 -16.10 -4.46
CA PRO A 57 -13.22 -17.49 -4.08
C PRO A 57 -12.50 -17.64 -2.73
N ALA A 58 -12.86 -18.66 -1.95
CA ALA A 58 -12.30 -18.87 -0.62
C ALA A 58 -10.75 -18.83 -0.54
N PRO A 59 -10.00 -19.46 -1.46
CA PRO A 59 -8.53 -19.38 -1.45
C PRO A 59 -8.00 -17.95 -1.68
N ALA A 60 -8.63 -17.19 -2.57
CA ALA A 60 -8.26 -15.81 -2.85
C ALA A 60 -8.56 -14.90 -1.66
N LEU A 61 -9.72 -15.07 -1.03
CA LEU A 61 -10.10 -14.33 0.17
C LEU A 61 -9.13 -14.62 1.32
N ALA A 62 -8.76 -15.87 1.55
CA ALA A 62 -7.79 -16.25 2.57
C ALA A 62 -6.41 -15.61 2.33
N ALA A 63 -5.90 -15.67 1.09
CA ALA A 63 -4.65 -15.04 0.71
C ALA A 63 -4.69 -13.51 0.86
N TRP A 64 -5.80 -12.90 0.49
CA TRP A 64 -6.04 -11.46 0.66
C TRP A 64 -6.03 -11.04 2.13
N LEU A 65 -6.80 -11.72 2.98
CA LEU A 65 -6.89 -11.40 4.40
C LEU A 65 -5.55 -11.60 5.12
N ALA A 66 -4.81 -12.65 4.77
CA ALA A 66 -3.49 -12.90 5.31
C ALA A 66 -2.49 -11.79 4.93
N TRP A 67 -2.52 -11.33 3.66
CA TRP A 67 -1.72 -10.17 3.25
C TRP A 67 -2.16 -8.91 3.98
N TYR A 68 -3.46 -8.66 4.06
CA TYR A 68 -3.98 -7.45 4.72
C TYR A 68 -3.58 -7.39 6.19
N ALA A 69 -3.55 -8.53 6.89
CA ALA A 69 -3.11 -8.63 8.28
C ALA A 69 -1.62 -8.25 8.47
N THR A 70 -0.81 -8.28 7.40
CA THR A 70 0.59 -7.84 7.45
C THR A 70 0.75 -6.33 7.35
N THR A 71 -0.30 -5.60 6.96
CA THR A 71 -0.28 -4.14 6.83
C THR A 71 -0.26 -3.52 8.23
N PRO A 72 0.73 -2.65 8.54
CA PRO A 72 0.73 -1.93 9.81
C PRO A 72 -0.51 -1.07 9.96
N ASP A 73 -0.97 -0.85 11.19
CA ASP A 73 -2.13 0.02 11.44
C ASP A 73 -1.90 1.44 10.92
N THR A 74 -0.69 1.94 11.02
CA THR A 74 -0.33 3.29 10.58
C THR A 74 0.82 3.28 9.56
N PRO A 75 0.76 4.13 8.50
CA PRO A 75 1.88 4.33 7.58
C PRO A 75 3.05 5.13 8.17
N CYS A 76 2.94 5.63 9.40
CA CYS A 76 3.95 6.46 10.04
C CYS A 76 5.32 5.76 10.11
N ILE A 77 6.38 6.49 9.73
CA ILE A 77 7.79 6.06 9.86
C ILE A 77 8.54 6.86 10.93
N ALA A 78 7.81 7.43 11.89
CA ALA A 78 8.32 8.29 12.97
C ALA A 78 8.92 9.63 12.49
N ILE A 79 8.67 10.01 11.24
CA ILE A 79 9.01 11.33 10.69
C ILE A 79 7.69 11.99 10.30
N CYS A 80 7.35 13.11 10.96
CA CYS A 80 6.10 13.81 10.73
C CYS A 80 6.37 15.27 10.34
N SER A 81 6.36 15.56 9.03
CA SER A 81 6.59 16.91 8.54
C SER A 81 5.35 17.81 8.59
N THR A 82 4.15 17.24 8.79
CA THR A 82 2.93 18.05 8.98
C THR A 82 2.98 18.87 10.28
N SER A 83 3.72 18.42 11.28
CA SER A 83 3.98 19.20 12.49
C SER A 83 4.86 20.44 12.24
N GLN A 84 5.50 20.51 11.08
CA GLN A 84 6.32 21.62 10.63
C GLN A 84 5.64 22.50 9.59
N GLY A 85 4.37 22.24 9.30
CA GLY A 85 3.54 23.05 8.41
C GLY A 85 3.36 22.47 7.00
N ASP A 86 3.87 21.29 6.70
CA ASP A 86 3.62 20.64 5.41
C ASP A 86 2.17 20.13 5.31
N ASP A 87 1.53 20.34 4.18
CA ASP A 87 0.17 19.84 3.92
C ASP A 87 0.10 18.31 3.87
N LEU A 88 1.15 17.70 3.31
CA LEU A 88 1.35 16.26 3.25
C LEU A 88 2.63 15.89 4.00
N CYS A 89 2.54 14.85 4.83
CA CYS A 89 3.71 14.32 5.51
C CYS A 89 4.70 13.72 4.51
N LYS A 90 5.91 14.24 4.46
CA LYS A 90 7.00 13.72 3.61
C LYS A 90 7.39 12.30 3.99
N GLY A 91 7.22 11.94 5.25
CA GLY A 91 7.53 10.60 5.74
C GLY A 91 6.55 9.54 5.25
N CYS A 92 5.25 9.78 5.34
CA CYS A 92 4.22 8.77 5.09
C CYS A 92 3.13 9.16 4.07
N GLY A 93 3.03 10.41 3.67
CA GLY A 93 2.07 10.88 2.67
C GLY A 93 0.67 11.20 3.19
N ARG A 94 0.43 11.11 4.50
CA ARG A 94 -0.85 11.52 5.07
C ARG A 94 -0.97 13.05 5.16
N THR A 95 -2.20 13.56 5.04
CA THR A 95 -2.50 14.95 5.37
C THR A 95 -2.43 15.17 6.88
N PHE A 96 -2.36 16.43 7.30
CA PHE A 96 -2.41 16.80 8.72
C PHE A 96 -3.70 16.28 9.39
N ASP A 97 -4.84 16.45 8.74
CA ASP A 97 -6.13 15.96 9.25
C ASP A 97 -6.16 14.44 9.40
N GLU A 98 -5.64 13.71 8.42
CA GLU A 98 -5.53 12.26 8.48
C GLU A 98 -4.64 11.79 9.63
N VAL A 99 -3.53 12.50 9.89
CA VAL A 99 -2.65 12.20 11.03
C VAL A 99 -3.40 12.41 12.36
N GLN A 100 -4.12 13.53 12.51
CA GLN A 100 -4.84 13.84 13.73
C GLN A 100 -6.02 12.90 14.00
N HIS A 101 -6.78 12.57 12.96
CA HIS A 101 -7.99 11.75 13.09
C HIS A 101 -7.72 10.25 12.97
N TRP A 102 -6.48 9.85 12.71
CA TRP A 102 -6.14 8.44 12.47
C TRP A 102 -6.68 7.46 13.52
N PRO A 103 -6.56 7.73 14.83
CA PRO A 103 -7.10 6.81 15.85
C PRO A 103 -8.62 6.63 15.81
N ALA A 104 -9.34 7.63 15.30
CA ALA A 104 -10.80 7.61 15.19
C ALA A 104 -11.31 7.08 13.85
N MET A 105 -10.42 6.92 12.86
CA MET A 105 -10.78 6.43 11.53
C MET A 105 -11.12 4.95 11.57
N SER A 106 -12.16 4.58 10.83
CA SER A 106 -12.51 3.19 10.59
C SER A 106 -11.45 2.47 9.72
N PRO A 107 -11.38 1.13 9.76
CA PRO A 107 -10.49 0.37 8.88
C PRO A 107 -10.69 0.68 7.39
N VAL A 108 -11.90 0.98 6.98
CA VAL A 108 -12.24 1.35 5.59
C VAL A 108 -11.61 2.67 5.20
N GLU A 109 -11.76 3.69 6.04
CA GLU A 109 -11.16 5.01 5.81
C GLU A 109 -9.64 4.94 5.78
N LYS A 110 -9.04 4.22 6.73
CA LYS A 110 -7.59 3.97 6.74
C LYS A 110 -7.12 3.31 5.44
N ARG A 111 -7.88 2.36 4.90
CA ARG A 111 -7.56 1.70 3.63
C ARG A 111 -7.56 2.66 2.45
N VAL A 112 -8.50 3.58 2.39
CA VAL A 112 -8.54 4.61 1.33
C VAL A 112 -7.27 5.45 1.36
N VAL A 113 -6.84 5.86 2.55
CA VAL A 113 -5.59 6.62 2.72
C VAL A 113 -4.37 5.78 2.31
N TRP A 114 -4.27 4.54 2.79
CA TRP A 114 -3.19 3.63 2.40
C TRP A 114 -3.10 3.43 0.88
N ARG A 115 -4.22 3.26 0.22
CA ARG A 115 -4.28 3.14 -1.25
C ARG A 115 -3.74 4.37 -1.93
N ARG A 116 -4.20 5.55 -1.52
CA ARG A 116 -3.75 6.83 -2.09
C ARG A 116 -2.23 7.01 -1.94
N ILE A 117 -1.69 6.86 -0.74
CA ILE A 117 -0.25 7.04 -0.51
C ILE A 117 0.60 6.00 -1.25
N THR A 118 0.08 4.77 -1.40
CA THR A 118 0.76 3.71 -2.16
C THR A 118 0.78 4.03 -3.66
N LEU A 119 -0.31 4.56 -4.20
CA LEU A 119 -0.39 4.95 -5.62
C LEU A 119 0.49 6.15 -5.95
N GLU A 120 0.53 7.13 -5.08
CA GLU A 120 1.30 8.36 -5.29
C GLU A 120 2.81 8.15 -5.20
N HIS A 121 3.27 7.17 -4.42
CA HIS A 121 4.69 6.83 -4.19
C HIS A 121 5.59 8.03 -3.83
N SER A 122 5.01 9.16 -3.43
CA SER A 122 5.73 10.41 -3.18
C SER A 122 6.36 10.49 -1.80
N ALA A 123 5.92 9.64 -0.87
CA ALA A 123 6.42 9.65 0.50
C ALA A 123 7.69 8.82 0.65
N TRP A 124 8.53 9.22 1.60
CA TRP A 124 9.79 8.52 1.89
C TRP A 124 9.58 7.06 2.31
N ARG A 125 8.43 6.73 2.85
CA ARG A 125 8.05 5.36 3.18
C ARG A 125 8.22 4.39 2.00
N PHE A 126 8.00 4.87 0.78
CA PHE A 126 8.07 4.06 -0.43
C PHE A 126 9.43 4.12 -1.11
N ASN A 127 10.31 5.01 -0.66
CA ASN A 127 11.64 5.16 -1.22
C ASN A 127 12.63 4.20 -0.54
N ARG A 128 13.55 3.66 -1.32
CA ARG A 128 14.68 2.92 -0.77
C ARG A 128 15.62 3.88 -0.05
N TYR A 129 16.33 3.37 0.96
CA TYR A 129 17.26 4.19 1.74
C TYR A 129 18.28 4.95 0.88
N ALA A 130 18.84 4.29 -0.15
CA ALA A 130 19.78 4.91 -1.07
C ALA A 130 19.15 6.06 -1.87
N GLU A 131 17.91 5.93 -2.29
CA GLU A 131 17.16 6.98 -3.00
C GLU A 131 16.92 8.17 -2.08
N ARG A 132 16.56 7.94 -0.82
CA ARG A 132 16.40 9.00 0.20
C ARG A 132 17.71 9.74 0.47
N ALA A 133 18.82 9.01 0.55
CA ALA A 133 20.14 9.61 0.76
C ALA A 133 20.56 10.49 -0.42
N ALA A 134 20.24 10.07 -1.66
CA ALA A 134 20.50 10.85 -2.87
C ALA A 134 19.66 12.12 -2.93
N GLU A 135 18.37 12.05 -2.53
CA GLU A 135 17.49 13.23 -2.45
C GLU A 135 18.01 14.25 -1.40
N GLY A 136 18.43 13.77 -0.23
CA GLY A 136 19.01 14.61 0.81
C GLY A 136 20.31 15.32 0.38
N ALA A 137 21.12 14.68 -0.45
CA ALA A 137 22.35 15.27 -0.99
C ALA A 137 22.09 16.30 -2.09
N SER A 138 20.92 16.25 -2.75
CA SER A 138 20.54 17.16 -3.84
C SER A 138 19.84 18.44 -3.34
N THR A 139 19.48 18.51 -2.07
CA THR A 139 18.87 19.70 -1.49
C THR A 139 19.95 20.71 -1.17
N PRO A 140 19.98 21.89 -1.81
CA PRO A 140 20.95 22.93 -1.46
C PRO A 140 20.72 23.38 -0.01
N PRO A 141 21.78 23.69 0.73
CA PRO A 141 21.63 24.19 2.08
C PRO A 141 20.79 25.49 2.06
N PRO A 142 19.97 25.72 3.08
CA PRO A 142 19.23 26.98 3.18
C PRO A 142 20.20 28.14 3.17
N PRO A 143 19.84 29.29 2.56
CA PRO A 143 20.69 30.48 2.59
C PRO A 143 21.02 30.84 4.03
N ALA A 144 22.28 31.11 4.29
CA ALA A 144 22.72 31.53 5.60
C ALA A 144 22.00 32.83 6.00
N PRO A 145 21.67 33.04 7.29
CA PRO A 145 20.96 34.21 7.77
C PRO A 145 21.77 35.53 7.54
#